data_de27cdc78e11432ec77a7431e3684113
#
_entry.id   de27cdc78e11432ec77a7431e3684113
#
_cell.length_a   1.000
_cell.length_b   1.000
_cell.length_c   1.000
_cell.angle_alpha   90.00
_cell.angle_beta   90.00
_cell.angle_gamma   90.00
#
_symmetry.space_group_name_H-M   'P 1'
#
loop_
_entity.id
_entity.type
_entity.pdbx_description
1 polymer ?
#
loop_
_entity_poly.entity_id
_entity_poly.type
_entity_poly.pdbx_seq_one_letter_code
_entity_poly.pdbx_strand_id
1 'polypeptide(L)'
;GANCTSVDAFIYAIDKDDNYILIPIEWKYTEAYNQDDDKRVKDDVIQKRYLDLVNQEDSNLSRWSENYYWDPQYELARQTLLIEQIIRNKPFPACDYRHIVVCPRDNTEMMQDAKSFRESLKNKSKFRIIDPQELLSPIAEDKNYEDLITYLQIRYWKK
;
A
#
# COMPACT_ATOMS: atom_id res chain seq x y z
N GLY A 1 -8.43 -16.51 2.53
CA GLY A 1 -9.88 -16.64 2.40
C GLY A 1 -10.51 -15.38 1.85
N ALA A 2 -11.69 -15.50 1.25
CA ALA A 2 -12.39 -14.42 0.52
C ALA A 2 -12.70 -13.15 1.36
N ASN A 3 -12.38 -13.13 2.65
CA ASN A 3 -12.69 -12.03 3.57
C ASN A 3 -11.45 -11.46 4.28
N CYS A 4 -10.24 -11.80 3.84
CA CYS A 4 -9.01 -11.30 4.41
C CYS A 4 -8.47 -10.12 3.60
N THR A 5 -7.92 -9.12 4.28
CA THR A 5 -7.03 -8.13 3.69
C THR A 5 -5.61 -8.65 3.83
N SER A 6 -4.85 -8.61 2.74
CA SER A 6 -3.45 -9.01 2.71
C SER A 6 -2.57 -7.84 2.28
N VAL A 7 -1.30 -7.93 2.58
CA VAL A 7 -0.21 -7.13 2.03
C VAL A 7 0.91 -8.08 1.63
N ASP A 8 1.71 -7.72 0.63
CA ASP A 8 2.77 -8.59 0.12
C ASP A 8 3.92 -8.75 1.10
N ALA A 9 4.25 -7.69 1.82
CA ALA A 9 5.24 -7.74 2.90
C ALA A 9 4.82 -6.81 4.05
N PHE A 10 5.21 -7.21 5.27
CA PHE A 10 4.89 -6.48 6.48
C PHE A 10 6.12 -6.40 7.37
N ILE A 11 6.65 -5.19 7.54
CA ILE A 11 7.87 -4.95 8.31
C ILE A 11 7.51 -4.22 9.60
N TYR A 12 8.06 -4.71 10.71
CA TYR A 12 8.05 -4.05 12.00
C TYR A 12 9.44 -3.45 12.22
N ALA A 13 9.51 -2.14 12.37
CA ALA A 13 10.76 -1.39 12.39
C ALA A 13 10.79 -0.34 13.51
N ILE A 14 11.99 0.18 13.78
CA ILE A 14 12.21 1.37 14.62
C ILE A 14 12.62 2.50 13.69
N ASP A 15 11.98 3.66 13.81
CA ASP A 15 12.32 4.85 13.06
C ASP A 15 13.52 5.58 13.69
N LYS A 16 13.97 6.67 13.06
CA LYS A 16 15.10 7.48 13.52
C LYS A 16 14.88 8.19 14.88
N ASP A 17 13.62 8.27 15.31
CA ASP A 17 13.20 8.90 16.57
C ASP A 17 12.88 7.85 17.66
N ASP A 18 13.38 6.61 17.49
CA ASP A 18 13.18 5.44 18.36
C ASP A 18 11.72 4.99 18.51
N ASN A 19 10.84 5.36 17.59
CA ASN A 19 9.46 4.90 17.59
C ASN A 19 9.32 3.58 16.81
N TYR A 20 8.52 2.67 17.36
CA TYR A 20 8.13 1.47 16.63
C TYR A 20 7.07 1.80 15.59
N ILE A 21 7.32 1.41 14.34
CA ILE A 21 6.43 1.66 13.21
C ILE A 21 6.14 0.37 12.43
N LEU A 22 5.00 0.36 11.75
CA LEU A 22 4.62 -0.69 10.81
C LEU A 22 4.82 -0.21 9.37
N ILE A 23 5.42 -1.06 8.55
CA ILE A 23 5.62 -0.76 7.13
C ILE A 23 5.00 -1.89 6.31
N PRO A 24 3.71 -1.77 5.95
CA PRO A 24 3.12 -2.63 4.94
C PRO A 24 3.63 -2.24 3.56
N ILE A 25 3.94 -3.23 2.75
CA ILE A 25 4.41 -3.06 1.38
C ILE A 25 3.48 -3.84 0.45
N GLU A 26 2.99 -3.14 -0.55
CA GLU A 26 2.24 -3.71 -1.65
C GLU A 26 3.06 -3.58 -2.93
N TRP A 27 3.16 -4.66 -3.69
CA TRP A 27 4.00 -4.75 -4.88
C TRP A 27 3.15 -4.79 -6.14
N LYS A 28 3.26 -3.79 -7.01
CA LYS A 28 2.46 -3.61 -8.21
C LYS A 28 3.33 -3.49 -9.45
N TYR A 29 3.69 -4.63 -10.04
CA TYR A 29 4.62 -4.64 -11.17
C TYR A 29 3.96 -4.47 -12.54
N THR A 30 2.97 -5.29 -12.82
CA THR A 30 2.37 -5.43 -14.15
C THR A 30 0.85 -5.37 -14.14
N GLU A 31 0.27 -5.12 -12.97
CA GLU A 31 -1.17 -5.05 -12.82
C GLU A 31 -1.72 -3.84 -13.57
N ALA A 32 -2.74 -4.10 -14.40
CA ALA A 32 -3.59 -3.10 -14.99
C ALA A 32 -5.02 -3.35 -14.50
N TYR A 33 -5.65 -2.30 -14.02
CA TYR A 33 -7.00 -2.38 -13.43
C TYR A 33 -7.99 -1.68 -14.36
N ASN A 34 -8.86 -2.47 -14.98
CA ASN A 34 -9.98 -1.92 -15.72
C ASN A 34 -11.15 -1.73 -14.75
N GLN A 35 -11.77 -0.56 -14.78
CA GLN A 35 -13.04 -0.32 -14.11
C GLN A 35 -14.14 -1.03 -14.88
N ASP A 36 -14.41 -2.25 -14.44
CA ASP A 36 -15.51 -3.08 -14.95
C ASP A 36 -16.59 -3.08 -13.86
N ASP A 37 -17.81 -2.68 -14.21
CA ASP A 37 -18.93 -2.57 -13.26
C ASP A 37 -19.19 -3.86 -12.49
N ASP A 38 -18.90 -5.02 -13.08
CA ASP A 38 -19.02 -6.32 -12.41
C ASP A 38 -18.00 -6.52 -11.28
N LYS A 39 -16.93 -5.71 -11.25
CA LYS A 39 -15.89 -5.74 -10.20
C LYS A 39 -16.07 -4.65 -9.13
N ARG A 40 -17.07 -3.80 -9.28
CA ARG A 40 -17.40 -2.80 -8.28
C ARG A 40 -17.79 -3.47 -6.95
N VAL A 41 -17.16 -3.03 -5.87
CA VAL A 41 -17.50 -3.51 -4.53
C VAL A 41 -18.91 -3.05 -4.15
N LYS A 42 -19.71 -3.96 -3.57
CA LYS A 42 -21.09 -3.65 -3.21
C LYS A 42 -21.18 -2.70 -2.01
N ASP A 43 -22.16 -1.81 -2.03
CA ASP A 43 -22.39 -0.82 -0.98
C ASP A 43 -22.59 -1.44 0.40
N ASP A 44 -23.29 -2.58 0.48
CA ASP A 44 -23.53 -3.27 1.74
C ASP A 44 -22.25 -3.83 2.38
N VAL A 45 -21.25 -4.19 1.56
CA VAL A 45 -19.93 -4.60 2.03
C VAL A 45 -19.21 -3.41 2.66
N ILE A 46 -19.26 -2.25 2.00
CA ILE A 46 -18.64 -1.03 2.49
C ILE A 46 -19.28 -0.59 3.81
N GLN A 47 -20.61 -0.53 3.85
CA GLN A 47 -21.34 -0.15 5.06
C GLN A 47 -21.04 -1.04 6.25
N LYS A 48 -21.04 -2.36 6.04
CA LYS A 48 -20.86 -3.32 7.13
C LYS A 48 -19.44 -3.44 7.65
N ARG A 49 -18.42 -3.13 6.80
CA ARG A 49 -17.03 -3.46 7.13
C ARG A 49 -16.13 -2.25 7.33
N TYR A 50 -16.41 -1.15 6.64
CA TYR A 50 -15.42 -0.09 6.51
C TYR A 50 -15.90 1.29 6.99
N LEU A 51 -17.20 1.62 6.92
CA LEU A 51 -17.66 2.96 7.26
C LEU A 51 -17.34 3.34 8.71
N ASP A 52 -17.56 2.44 9.67
CA ASP A 52 -17.22 2.70 11.06
C ASP A 52 -15.73 2.93 11.29
N LEU A 53 -14.87 2.25 10.50
CA LEU A 53 -13.43 2.40 10.57
C LEU A 53 -12.97 3.73 9.98
N VAL A 54 -13.53 4.14 8.86
CA VAL A 54 -13.24 5.42 8.21
C VAL A 54 -13.70 6.60 9.06
N ASN A 55 -14.83 6.46 9.75
CA ASN A 55 -15.40 7.52 10.58
C ASN A 55 -14.68 7.71 11.92
N GLN A 56 -13.66 6.90 12.22
CA GLN A 56 -12.85 7.10 13.42
C GLN A 56 -11.98 8.35 13.28
N GLU A 57 -11.82 9.09 14.35
CA GLU A 57 -11.13 10.39 14.37
C GLU A 57 -9.69 10.28 13.87
N ASP A 58 -8.99 9.21 14.25
CA ASP A 58 -7.61 8.93 13.91
C ASP A 58 -7.43 8.21 12.55
N SER A 59 -8.51 7.90 11.83
CA SER A 59 -8.42 7.34 10.49
C SER A 59 -7.76 8.32 9.53
N ASN A 60 -6.81 7.85 8.73
CA ASN A 60 -6.16 8.63 7.69
C ASN A 60 -7.03 8.80 6.43
N LEU A 61 -8.07 7.99 6.29
CA LEU A 61 -9.11 8.19 5.28
C LEU A 61 -10.10 9.24 5.79
N SER A 62 -10.29 10.33 5.02
CA SER A 62 -11.24 11.39 5.41
C SER A 62 -12.70 10.97 5.27
N ARG A 63 -12.98 10.11 4.30
CA ARG A 63 -14.28 9.51 3.97
C ARG A 63 -14.08 8.32 3.06
N TRP A 64 -15.11 7.49 2.90
CA TRP A 64 -15.12 6.51 1.82
C TRP A 64 -15.35 7.24 0.49
N SER A 65 -14.35 7.23 -0.37
CA SER A 65 -14.40 7.88 -1.70
C SER A 65 -15.08 6.96 -2.71
N GLU A 66 -15.73 7.52 -3.73
CA GLU A 66 -16.30 6.74 -4.84
C GLU A 66 -15.23 5.89 -5.53
N ASN A 67 -14.00 6.38 -5.65
CA ASN A 67 -12.89 5.62 -6.24
C ASN A 67 -12.51 4.35 -5.46
N TYR A 68 -12.86 4.27 -4.18
CA TYR A 68 -12.57 3.10 -3.34
C TYR A 68 -13.53 1.92 -3.56
N TYR A 69 -14.41 2.00 -4.54
CA TYR A 69 -15.24 0.88 -4.95
C TYR A 69 -14.56 -0.03 -5.97
N TRP A 70 -13.41 0.38 -6.52
CA TRP A 70 -12.63 -0.39 -7.51
C TRP A 70 -11.16 -0.51 -7.10
N ASP A 71 -10.56 -1.63 -7.49
CA ASP A 71 -9.11 -1.78 -7.40
C ASP A 71 -8.40 -0.83 -8.39
N PRO A 72 -7.20 -0.38 -8.05
CA PRO A 72 -6.42 -0.70 -6.85
C PRO A 72 -6.79 0.12 -5.61
N GLN A 73 -7.61 1.15 -5.72
CA GLN A 73 -7.89 2.05 -4.60
C GLN A 73 -8.69 1.38 -3.48
N TYR A 74 -9.56 0.42 -3.80
CA TYR A 74 -10.24 -0.39 -2.80
C TYR A 74 -9.25 -1.19 -1.95
N GLU A 75 -8.29 -1.84 -2.59
CA GLU A 75 -7.26 -2.61 -1.91
C GLU A 75 -6.40 -1.72 -1.00
N LEU A 76 -5.92 -0.58 -1.52
CA LEU A 76 -5.12 0.38 -0.75
C LEU A 76 -5.88 0.94 0.46
N ALA A 77 -7.18 1.24 0.30
CA ALA A 77 -8.03 1.69 1.41
C ALA A 77 -8.18 0.62 2.49
N ARG A 78 -8.43 -0.63 2.11
CA ARG A 78 -8.53 -1.77 3.04
C ARG A 78 -7.24 -2.01 3.80
N GLN A 79 -6.10 -1.95 3.12
CA GLN A 79 -4.78 -2.12 3.73
C GLN A 79 -4.49 -0.99 4.72
N THR A 80 -4.78 0.25 4.37
CA THR A 80 -4.65 1.39 5.27
C THR A 80 -5.49 1.21 6.54
N LEU A 81 -6.76 0.85 6.40
CA LEU A 81 -7.63 0.61 7.55
C LEU A 81 -7.19 -0.59 8.40
N LEU A 82 -6.67 -1.66 7.78
CA LEU A 82 -6.12 -2.80 8.51
C LEU A 82 -4.97 -2.37 9.43
N ILE A 83 -4.04 -1.58 8.91
CA ILE A 83 -2.87 -1.14 9.67
C ILE A 83 -3.28 -0.22 10.81
N GLU A 84 -4.22 0.68 10.57
CA GLU A 84 -4.78 1.54 11.61
C GLU A 84 -5.45 0.73 12.71
N GLN A 85 -6.19 -0.35 12.37
CA GLN A 85 -6.73 -1.27 13.35
C GLN A 85 -5.65 -1.99 14.16
N ILE A 86 -4.56 -2.44 13.51
CA ILE A 86 -3.45 -3.08 14.19
C ILE A 86 -2.83 -2.11 15.20
N ILE A 87 -2.54 -0.87 14.82
CA ILE A 87 -1.97 0.13 15.71
C ILE A 87 -2.92 0.44 16.89
N ARG A 88 -4.20 0.61 16.59
CA ARG A 88 -5.21 0.93 17.60
C ARG A 88 -5.41 -0.19 18.62
N ASN A 89 -5.46 -1.43 18.16
CA ASN A 89 -5.65 -2.59 19.03
C ASN A 89 -4.35 -3.03 19.75
N LYS A 90 -3.22 -2.45 19.39
CA LYS A 90 -1.91 -2.64 20.04
C LYS A 90 -1.45 -4.09 20.21
N PRO A 91 -1.61 -4.99 19.22
CA PRO A 91 -0.98 -6.29 19.28
C PRO A 91 0.56 -6.19 19.22
N PHE A 92 1.08 -5.06 18.71
CA PHE A 92 2.48 -4.66 18.69
C PHE A 92 2.63 -3.26 19.29
N PRO A 93 3.76 -2.91 19.89
CA PRO A 93 4.00 -1.58 20.44
C PRO A 93 4.25 -0.50 19.37
N ALA A 94 3.72 -0.66 18.16
CA ALA A 94 3.82 0.34 17.11
C ALA A 94 2.86 1.50 17.34
N CYS A 95 3.35 2.72 17.09
CA CYS A 95 2.57 3.95 17.25
C CYS A 95 2.30 4.67 15.92
N ASP A 96 2.95 4.27 14.83
CA ASP A 96 2.79 4.88 13.50
C ASP A 96 3.03 3.85 12.39
N TYR A 97 2.78 4.25 11.14
CA TYR A 97 3.01 3.41 9.97
C TYR A 97 3.50 4.20 8.75
N ARG A 98 4.06 3.46 7.79
CA ARG A 98 4.37 3.93 6.44
C ARG A 98 3.88 2.90 5.44
N HIS A 99 2.73 3.16 4.83
CA HIS A 99 2.18 2.31 3.77
C HIS A 99 2.94 2.57 2.47
N ILE A 100 3.57 1.54 1.92
CA ILE A 100 4.43 1.64 0.74
C ILE A 100 3.80 0.86 -0.41
N VAL A 101 3.68 1.51 -1.57
CA VAL A 101 3.41 0.84 -2.84
C VAL A 101 4.68 0.85 -3.66
N VAL A 102 5.15 -0.33 -4.05
CA VAL A 102 6.29 -0.49 -4.95
C VAL A 102 5.76 -0.66 -6.37
N CYS A 103 6.03 0.33 -7.21
CA CYS A 103 5.49 0.38 -8.56
C CYS A 103 6.53 0.95 -9.54
N PRO A 104 6.81 0.26 -10.67
CA PRO A 104 7.67 0.79 -11.71
C PRO A 104 7.12 2.09 -12.29
N ARG A 105 8.02 3.02 -12.62
CA ARG A 105 7.64 4.34 -13.17
C ARG A 105 6.94 4.26 -14.52
N ASP A 106 7.17 3.20 -15.27
CA ASP A 106 6.55 2.95 -16.57
C ASP A 106 5.13 2.35 -16.47
N ASN A 107 4.73 1.84 -15.29
CA ASN A 107 3.33 1.52 -15.01
C ASN A 107 2.56 2.81 -14.66
N THR A 108 2.30 3.61 -15.70
CA THR A 108 1.74 4.97 -15.54
C THR A 108 0.33 4.97 -14.97
N GLU A 109 -0.47 3.96 -15.28
CA GLU A 109 -1.85 3.81 -14.80
C GLU A 109 -1.85 3.58 -13.29
N MET A 110 -1.14 2.56 -12.81
CA MET A 110 -1.02 2.28 -11.37
C MET A 110 -0.38 3.45 -10.61
N MET A 111 0.63 4.10 -11.20
CA MET A 111 1.24 5.30 -10.62
C MET A 111 0.25 6.44 -10.44
N GLN A 112 -0.68 6.64 -11.38
CA GLN A 112 -1.72 7.65 -11.29
C GLN A 112 -2.74 7.31 -10.21
N ASP A 113 -3.17 6.05 -10.14
CA ASP A 113 -4.10 5.58 -9.10
C ASP A 113 -3.52 5.71 -7.70
N ALA A 114 -2.26 5.28 -7.52
CA ALA A 114 -1.58 5.41 -6.23
C ALA A 114 -1.36 6.87 -5.81
N LYS A 115 -1.07 7.77 -6.76
CA LYS A 115 -1.00 9.22 -6.51
C LYS A 115 -2.37 9.79 -6.11
N SER A 116 -3.42 9.42 -6.84
CA SER A 116 -4.80 9.82 -6.53
C SER A 116 -5.21 9.36 -5.13
N PHE A 117 -4.90 8.12 -4.79
CA PHE A 117 -5.13 7.59 -3.44
C PHE A 117 -4.39 8.41 -2.38
N ARG A 118 -3.09 8.66 -2.58
CA ARG A 118 -2.29 9.47 -1.65
C ARG A 118 -2.87 10.86 -1.44
N GLU A 119 -3.35 11.51 -2.50
CA GLU A 119 -3.95 12.85 -2.41
C GLU A 119 -5.27 12.87 -1.63
N SER A 120 -5.97 11.74 -1.52
CA SER A 120 -7.21 11.60 -0.75
C SER A 120 -6.99 11.41 0.76
N LEU A 121 -5.76 11.13 1.20
CA LEU A 121 -5.43 10.89 2.61
C LEU A 121 -5.31 12.20 3.41
N LYS A 122 -5.71 12.18 4.70
CA LYS A 122 -5.52 13.29 5.63
C LYS A 122 -4.03 13.58 5.85
N ASN A 123 -3.24 12.54 6.10
CA ASN A 123 -1.78 12.63 6.23
C ASN A 123 -1.09 11.85 5.10
N LYS A 124 -0.70 12.59 4.07
CA LYS A 124 -0.03 12.05 2.88
C LYS A 124 1.37 11.48 3.15
N SER A 125 2.01 11.89 4.24
CA SER A 125 3.35 11.40 4.59
C SER A 125 3.35 9.93 5.02
N LYS A 126 2.19 9.40 5.41
CA LYS A 126 2.01 7.98 5.77
C LYS A 126 1.93 7.04 4.58
N PHE A 127 1.86 7.57 3.35
CA PHE A 127 1.78 6.77 2.13
C PHE A 127 2.90 7.15 1.16
N ARG A 128 3.65 6.17 0.67
CA ARG A 128 4.74 6.37 -0.28
C ARG A 128 4.61 5.47 -1.48
N ILE A 129 4.99 6.00 -2.63
CA ILE A 129 5.14 5.25 -3.88
C ILE A 129 6.63 5.22 -4.15
N ILE A 130 7.21 4.03 -4.30
CA ILE A 130 8.64 3.82 -4.49
C ILE A 130 8.86 3.01 -5.76
N ASP A 131 9.77 3.46 -6.59
CA ASP A 131 10.23 2.67 -7.73
C ASP A 131 11.05 1.46 -7.24
N PRO A 132 10.87 0.25 -7.83
CA PRO A 132 11.62 -0.94 -7.41
C PRO A 132 13.14 -0.78 -7.45
N GLN A 133 13.68 -0.03 -8.42
CA GLN A 133 15.11 0.22 -8.49
C GLN A 133 15.58 1.12 -7.34
N GLU A 134 14.77 2.12 -6.97
CA GLU A 134 15.03 2.97 -5.82
C GLU A 134 15.01 2.15 -4.51
N LEU A 135 13.99 1.29 -4.34
CA LEU A 135 13.86 0.44 -3.15
C LEU A 135 15.07 -0.49 -2.98
N LEU A 136 15.56 -1.06 -4.06
CA LEU A 136 16.65 -2.04 -4.04
C LEU A 136 18.04 -1.43 -4.20
N SER A 137 18.13 -0.11 -4.40
CA SER A 137 19.41 0.58 -4.57
C SER A 137 20.42 0.33 -3.44
N PRO A 138 20.04 0.20 -2.15
CA PRO A 138 21.00 -0.05 -1.08
C PRO A 138 21.74 -1.40 -1.19
N ILE A 139 21.15 -2.38 -1.89
CA ILE A 139 21.75 -3.70 -2.07
C ILE A 139 22.26 -3.93 -3.50
N ALA A 140 22.12 -2.93 -4.38
CA ALA A 140 22.44 -3.09 -5.81
C ALA A 140 23.93 -3.37 -6.08
N GLU A 141 24.83 -2.92 -5.21
CA GLU A 141 26.29 -3.11 -5.30
C GLU A 141 26.79 -4.24 -4.39
N ASP A 142 25.93 -4.86 -3.60
CA ASP A 142 26.29 -5.97 -2.73
C ASP A 142 26.36 -7.28 -3.52
N LYS A 143 27.54 -7.89 -3.56
CA LYS A 143 27.80 -9.14 -4.28
C LYS A 143 26.89 -10.30 -3.85
N ASN A 144 26.40 -10.28 -2.65
CA ASN A 144 25.49 -11.32 -2.15
C ASN A 144 24.12 -11.29 -2.87
N TYR A 145 23.79 -10.17 -3.52
CA TYR A 145 22.52 -9.96 -4.23
C TYR A 145 22.70 -9.78 -5.74
N GLU A 146 23.93 -9.97 -6.27
CA GLU A 146 24.25 -9.76 -7.71
C GLU A 146 23.33 -10.56 -8.62
N ASP A 147 23.09 -11.83 -8.32
CA ASP A 147 22.21 -12.69 -9.12
C ASP A 147 20.76 -12.18 -9.10
N LEU A 148 20.27 -11.76 -7.93
CA LEU A 148 18.92 -11.18 -7.78
C LEU A 148 18.79 -9.90 -8.59
N ILE A 149 19.72 -8.97 -8.43
CA ILE A 149 19.70 -7.69 -9.14
C ILE A 149 19.80 -7.91 -10.65
N THR A 150 20.68 -8.79 -11.11
CA THR A 150 20.81 -9.15 -12.51
C THR A 150 19.51 -9.74 -13.08
N TYR A 151 18.88 -10.65 -12.33
CA TYR A 151 17.59 -11.23 -12.72
C TYR A 151 16.51 -10.16 -12.88
N LEU A 152 16.38 -9.24 -11.89
CA LEU A 152 15.40 -8.17 -11.92
C LEU A 152 15.66 -7.19 -13.05
N GLN A 153 16.93 -6.83 -13.30
CA GLN A 153 17.31 -5.98 -14.41
C GLN A 153 16.92 -6.57 -15.76
N ILE A 154 17.19 -7.85 -15.99
CA ILE A 154 16.88 -8.53 -17.25
C ILE A 154 15.37 -8.63 -17.45
N ARG A 155 14.63 -8.96 -16.42
CA ARG A 155 13.21 -9.31 -16.52
C ARG A 155 12.28 -8.11 -16.44
N TYR A 156 12.61 -7.12 -15.65
CA TYR A 156 11.68 -6.05 -15.28
C TYR A 156 12.19 -4.63 -15.54
N TRP A 157 13.52 -4.41 -15.56
CA TRP A 157 14.06 -3.05 -15.60
C TRP A 157 14.69 -2.68 -16.96
N LYS A 158 14.96 -3.66 -17.80
CA LYS A 158 15.40 -3.41 -19.19
C LYS A 158 14.18 -3.45 -20.10
N LYS A 159 13.69 -2.29 -20.46
CA LYS A 159 12.89 -2.07 -21.66
C LYS A 159 13.61 -1.08 -22.55
#